data_fbc6c1debf3140ca2ba33e484d1dffd6
#
_entry.id   fbc6c1debf3140ca2ba33e484d1dffd6
#
_cell.length_a   1.000
_cell.length_b   1.000
_cell.length_c   1.000
_cell.angle_alpha   90.00
_cell.angle_beta   90.00
_cell.angle_gamma   90.00
#
_symmetry.space_group_name_H-M   'P 1'
#
loop_
_entity.id
_entity.type
_entity.pdbx_description
1 polymer ?
#
loop_
_entity_poly.entity_id
_entity_poly.type
_entity_poly.pdbx_seq_one_letter_code
_entity_poly.pdbx_strand_id
1 'polypeptide(L)'
;MTVDTLVSVVVPIYNIEAYLDKCVKSIIDQTYRNIEIILVDDGSTDGCASICGKYALLDMRVCVIHKVNGGLVSARKAGVEAANGDYIINVDGDDWIEPDRIQNLVEKGFSTGADMVYMSGLRKDFEDRSVVCKTDVPCKTYIGNTISNELFPLFTDTSKCFKVILRHNLWMWAVKKELLQRNQRKVDDRIIMTEDQACVWYCLLEAESVAVIEENGYHYLQERESAITNTLSDRYEEGMKILFSQMLDWIGQYKNNGKIREIWMWAFTLSVLYSSYGICLQSDIDFLFPYKKVRKGSKIAVYGAGKIGKSMIMALEKTENYQTVIWVDRKVRQSPLPKYQIETAEKLLDCDFDYVVVAVADADMAEEINMELIELGIEKSKIAMMDVDAIDERILLRMLG
;
A
#
# COMPACT_ATOMS: atom_id res chain seq x y z
N MET A 1 -24.67 21.02 -16.13
CA MET A 1 -24.52 22.01 -15.05
C MET A 1 -23.12 21.80 -14.47
N THR A 2 -22.22 22.73 -14.62
CA THR A 2 -20.93 22.69 -13.94
C THR A 2 -21.23 22.84 -12.46
N VAL A 3 -21.06 21.76 -11.72
CA VAL A 3 -21.17 21.79 -10.25
C VAL A 3 -20.00 22.60 -9.77
N ASP A 4 -20.26 23.71 -9.08
CA ASP A 4 -19.23 24.57 -8.48
C ASP A 4 -18.75 23.91 -7.18
N THR A 5 -18.21 22.69 -7.31
CA THR A 5 -17.80 21.84 -6.20
C THR A 5 -16.47 22.34 -5.62
N LEU A 6 -16.46 22.76 -4.37
CA LEU A 6 -15.20 23.09 -3.70
C LEU A 6 -14.47 21.80 -3.33
N VAL A 7 -13.19 21.70 -3.71
CA VAL A 7 -12.32 20.54 -3.39
C VAL A 7 -11.25 20.97 -2.40
N SER A 8 -11.20 20.31 -1.25
CA SER A 8 -10.13 20.48 -0.28
C SER A 8 -8.98 19.52 -0.59
N VAL A 9 -7.78 20.03 -0.74
CA VAL A 9 -6.56 19.24 -0.93
C VAL A 9 -5.76 19.28 0.36
N VAL A 10 -5.69 18.16 1.06
CA VAL A 10 -4.95 18.02 2.33
C VAL A 10 -3.56 17.44 2.06
N VAL A 11 -2.52 18.14 2.53
CA VAL A 11 -1.12 17.78 2.36
C VAL A 11 -0.45 17.64 3.73
N PRO A 12 -0.23 16.41 4.24
CA PRO A 12 0.56 16.19 5.45
C PRO A 12 2.05 16.38 5.15
N ILE A 13 2.76 17.10 6.04
CA ILE A 13 4.15 17.51 5.84
C ILE A 13 4.97 17.22 7.10
N TYR A 14 6.09 16.50 6.94
CA TYR A 14 7.07 16.32 7.99
C TYR A 14 8.44 16.00 7.42
N ASN A 15 9.41 16.93 7.55
CA ASN A 15 10.80 16.80 7.12
C ASN A 15 10.96 16.32 5.67
N ILE A 16 10.34 17.04 4.74
CA ILE A 16 10.31 16.75 3.29
C ILE A 16 10.69 17.98 2.44
N GLU A 17 11.51 18.86 2.96
CA GLU A 17 11.92 20.13 2.33
C GLU A 17 12.31 19.97 0.85
N ALA A 18 13.04 18.88 0.52
CA ALA A 18 13.53 18.63 -0.83
C ALA A 18 12.41 18.39 -1.88
N TYR A 19 11.22 17.99 -1.44
CA TYR A 19 10.11 17.57 -2.32
C TYR A 19 8.93 18.53 -2.28
N LEU A 20 8.74 19.24 -1.17
CA LEU A 20 7.54 19.99 -0.85
C LEU A 20 7.23 21.10 -1.88
N ASP A 21 8.25 21.80 -2.41
CA ASP A 21 8.03 22.85 -3.41
C ASP A 21 7.38 22.31 -4.68
N LYS A 22 7.80 21.13 -5.16
CA LYS A 22 7.23 20.44 -6.32
C LYS A 22 5.79 20.01 -6.05
N CYS A 23 5.53 19.43 -4.88
CA CYS A 23 4.19 19.02 -4.46
C CYS A 23 3.21 20.18 -4.47
N VAL A 24 3.49 21.24 -3.69
CA VAL A 24 2.59 22.38 -3.53
C VAL A 24 2.36 23.09 -4.86
N LYS A 25 3.43 23.27 -5.66
CA LYS A 25 3.31 23.88 -6.99
C LYS A 25 2.39 23.09 -7.91
N SER A 26 2.46 21.75 -7.92
CA SER A 26 1.59 20.91 -8.74
C SER A 26 0.10 21.05 -8.38
N ILE A 27 -0.20 21.38 -7.11
CA ILE A 27 -1.57 21.60 -6.63
C ILE A 27 -2.04 23.03 -6.99
N ILE A 28 -1.19 24.03 -6.83
CA ILE A 28 -1.49 25.43 -7.19
C ILE A 28 -1.78 25.58 -8.69
N ASP A 29 -1.02 24.83 -9.51
CA ASP A 29 -1.09 24.89 -10.98
C ASP A 29 -2.24 24.06 -11.56
N GLN A 30 -3.11 23.44 -10.74
CA GLN A 30 -4.27 22.69 -11.22
C GLN A 30 -5.17 23.56 -12.11
N THR A 31 -5.70 22.95 -13.18
CA THR A 31 -6.63 23.61 -14.11
C THR A 31 -7.97 23.92 -13.46
N TYR A 32 -8.45 23.07 -12.55
CA TYR A 32 -9.62 23.33 -11.73
C TYR A 32 -9.28 24.32 -10.61
N ARG A 33 -9.96 25.46 -10.57
CA ARG A 33 -9.59 26.58 -9.69
C ARG A 33 -10.33 26.65 -8.36
N ASN A 34 -11.52 26.05 -8.27
CA ASN A 34 -12.32 26.05 -7.03
C ASN A 34 -11.79 25.00 -6.04
N ILE A 35 -10.57 25.23 -5.55
CA ILE A 35 -9.88 24.40 -4.58
C ILE A 35 -9.43 25.22 -3.38
N GLU A 36 -9.36 24.60 -2.20
CA GLU A 36 -8.57 25.06 -1.08
C GLU A 36 -7.43 24.08 -0.83
N ILE A 37 -6.28 24.56 -0.39
CA ILE A 37 -5.05 23.79 -0.19
C ILE A 37 -4.67 23.90 1.28
N ILE A 38 -4.70 22.77 2.00
CA ILE A 38 -4.44 22.72 3.45
C ILE A 38 -3.11 22.04 3.66
N LEU A 39 -2.07 22.82 3.92
CA LEU A 39 -0.72 22.37 4.23
C LEU A 39 -0.61 22.14 5.74
N VAL A 40 -0.40 20.91 6.17
CA VAL A 40 -0.29 20.56 7.59
C VAL A 40 1.15 20.21 7.92
N ASP A 41 1.89 21.16 8.46
CA ASP A 41 3.25 20.98 8.94
C ASP A 41 3.21 20.34 10.35
N ASP A 42 3.51 19.07 10.43
CA ASP A 42 3.49 18.27 11.66
C ASP A 42 4.78 18.44 12.48
N GLY A 43 5.20 19.68 12.67
CA GLY A 43 6.37 20.00 13.50
C GLY A 43 7.69 19.69 12.80
N SER A 44 7.83 20.01 11.52
CA SER A 44 9.07 19.83 10.77
C SER A 44 10.22 20.62 11.38
N THR A 45 11.43 20.06 11.31
CA THR A 45 12.66 20.67 11.82
C THR A 45 13.58 21.17 10.70
N ASP A 46 13.19 20.94 9.45
CA ASP A 46 13.83 21.43 8.21
C ASP A 46 13.16 22.69 7.66
N GLY A 47 13.39 23.04 6.39
CA GLY A 47 12.83 24.22 5.73
C GLY A 47 11.34 24.16 5.38
N CYS A 48 10.61 23.08 5.68
CA CYS A 48 9.20 22.91 5.31
C CYS A 48 8.31 24.04 5.80
N ALA A 49 8.46 24.50 7.06
CA ALA A 49 7.66 25.59 7.60
C ALA A 49 7.82 26.91 6.79
N SER A 50 9.06 27.19 6.34
CA SER A 50 9.35 28.36 5.51
C SER A 50 8.70 28.25 4.13
N ILE A 51 8.73 27.07 3.52
CA ILE A 51 8.09 26.79 2.22
C ILE A 51 6.58 26.96 2.34
N CYS A 52 5.94 26.39 3.36
CA CYS A 52 4.50 26.56 3.62
C CYS A 52 4.12 28.04 3.75
N GLY A 53 4.87 28.81 4.58
CA GLY A 53 4.64 30.25 4.75
C GLY A 53 4.79 31.04 3.46
N LYS A 54 5.77 30.71 2.62
CA LYS A 54 5.96 31.31 1.28
C LYS A 54 4.70 31.12 0.42
N TYR A 55 4.15 29.91 0.35
CA TYR A 55 2.98 29.62 -0.48
C TYR A 55 1.68 30.23 0.06
N ALA A 56 1.51 30.32 1.37
CA ALA A 56 0.38 31.03 1.97
C ALA A 56 0.36 32.52 1.64
N LEU A 57 1.54 33.12 1.43
CA LEU A 57 1.64 34.55 0.98
C LEU A 57 1.41 34.71 -0.53
N LEU A 58 1.68 33.66 -1.33
CA LEU A 58 1.61 33.71 -2.79
C LEU A 58 0.22 33.36 -3.33
N ASP A 59 -0.53 32.52 -2.65
CA ASP A 59 -1.83 32.01 -3.12
C ASP A 59 -2.85 31.99 -1.97
N MET A 60 -3.92 32.80 -2.10
CA MET A 60 -4.98 32.92 -1.08
C MET A 60 -5.79 31.62 -0.85
N ARG A 61 -5.66 30.62 -1.71
CA ARG A 61 -6.27 29.31 -1.54
C ARG A 61 -5.49 28.42 -0.57
N VAL A 62 -4.26 28.80 -0.20
CA VAL A 62 -3.38 28.05 0.68
C VAL A 62 -3.62 28.43 2.13
N CYS A 63 -4.00 27.48 2.93
CA CYS A 63 -4.08 27.55 4.39
C CYS A 63 -2.96 26.67 5.00
N VAL A 64 -2.26 27.17 6.01
CA VAL A 64 -1.18 26.44 6.68
C VAL A 64 -1.57 26.16 8.14
N ILE A 65 -1.38 24.93 8.55
CA ILE A 65 -1.54 24.50 9.94
C ILE A 65 -0.17 24.04 10.43
N HIS A 66 0.41 24.77 11.39
CA HIS A 66 1.60 24.32 12.11
C HIS A 66 1.18 23.67 13.42
N LYS A 67 1.69 22.46 13.69
CA LYS A 67 1.38 21.74 14.93
C LYS A 67 2.61 21.03 15.49
N VAL A 68 2.54 20.65 16.73
CA VAL A 68 3.54 19.76 17.34
C VAL A 68 3.43 18.38 16.66
N ASN A 69 4.58 17.75 16.39
CA ASN A 69 4.63 16.44 15.75
C ASN A 69 3.75 15.42 16.50
N GLY A 70 2.81 14.86 15.77
CA GLY A 70 1.88 13.83 16.26
C GLY A 70 1.77 12.64 15.30
N GLY A 71 2.55 12.66 14.21
CA GLY A 71 2.56 11.63 13.18
C GLY A 71 1.52 11.85 12.07
N LEU A 72 1.61 11.03 11.03
CA LEU A 72 0.85 11.17 9.79
C LEU A 72 -0.67 11.17 10.02
N VAL A 73 -1.19 10.28 10.88
CA VAL A 73 -2.62 10.23 11.23
C VAL A 73 -3.08 11.55 11.85
N SER A 74 -2.29 12.08 12.78
CA SER A 74 -2.59 13.35 13.47
C SER A 74 -2.55 14.54 12.51
N ALA A 75 -1.61 14.55 11.56
CA ALA A 75 -1.53 15.57 10.51
C ALA A 75 -2.75 15.53 9.59
N ARG A 76 -3.13 14.34 9.10
CA ARG A 76 -4.33 14.16 8.26
C ARG A 76 -5.60 14.53 8.99
N LYS A 77 -5.76 14.17 10.27
CA LYS A 77 -6.91 14.61 11.10
C LYS A 77 -7.02 16.12 11.13
N ALA A 78 -5.92 16.83 11.40
CA ALA A 78 -5.93 18.28 11.46
C ALA A 78 -6.33 18.91 10.10
N GLY A 79 -5.80 18.40 9.00
CA GLY A 79 -6.14 18.88 7.65
C GLY A 79 -7.59 18.60 7.27
N VAL A 80 -8.07 17.37 7.52
CA VAL A 80 -9.45 16.96 7.23
C VAL A 80 -10.45 17.74 8.09
N GLU A 81 -10.13 18.05 9.34
CA GLU A 81 -10.99 18.84 10.22
C GLU A 81 -11.12 20.28 9.76
N ALA A 82 -10.05 20.86 9.20
CA ALA A 82 -10.03 22.22 8.69
C ALA A 82 -10.67 22.36 7.30
N ALA A 83 -10.93 21.25 6.61
CA ALA A 83 -11.47 21.25 5.25
C ALA A 83 -12.92 21.77 5.20
N ASN A 84 -13.20 22.64 4.21
CA ASN A 84 -14.52 23.22 3.95
C ASN A 84 -15.16 22.70 2.64
N GLY A 85 -14.37 22.07 1.76
CA GLY A 85 -14.81 21.58 0.47
C GLY A 85 -15.88 20.47 0.55
N ASP A 86 -16.63 20.29 -0.52
CA ASP A 86 -17.62 19.22 -0.64
C ASP A 86 -16.96 17.85 -0.66
N TYR A 87 -15.77 17.77 -1.28
CA TYR A 87 -14.92 16.59 -1.32
C TYR A 87 -13.51 16.92 -0.82
N ILE A 88 -12.90 15.93 -0.19
CA ILE A 88 -11.51 16.00 0.26
C ILE A 88 -10.68 14.98 -0.50
N ILE A 89 -9.52 15.41 -1.01
CA ILE A 89 -8.47 14.56 -1.54
C ILE A 89 -7.20 14.73 -0.69
N ASN A 90 -6.39 13.67 -0.61
CA ASN A 90 -5.09 13.73 0.04
C ASN A 90 -3.99 13.69 -1.03
N VAL A 91 -2.92 14.44 -0.80
CA VAL A 91 -1.69 14.38 -1.58
C VAL A 91 -0.54 14.30 -0.60
N ASP A 92 0.27 13.25 -0.66
CA ASP A 92 1.44 13.14 0.21
C ASP A 92 2.48 14.18 -0.20
N GLY A 93 3.11 14.85 0.77
CA GLY A 93 3.92 16.04 0.52
C GLY A 93 5.23 15.80 -0.23
N ASP A 94 5.62 14.55 -0.45
CA ASP A 94 6.74 14.11 -1.28
C ASP A 94 6.34 13.68 -2.70
N ASP A 95 5.02 13.68 -3.00
CA ASP A 95 4.44 13.31 -4.28
C ASP A 95 3.97 14.57 -5.05
N TRP A 96 3.46 14.38 -6.29
CA TRP A 96 2.87 15.48 -7.07
C TRP A 96 1.77 14.97 -7.99
N ILE A 97 0.99 15.90 -8.56
CA ILE A 97 -0.17 15.57 -9.38
C ILE A 97 -0.13 16.29 -10.74
N GLU A 98 -0.67 15.63 -11.79
CA GLU A 98 -0.82 16.20 -13.12
C GLU A 98 -1.79 17.40 -13.10
N PRO A 99 -1.60 18.42 -13.98
CA PRO A 99 -2.37 19.67 -13.94
C PRO A 99 -3.88 19.52 -14.09
N ASP A 100 -4.37 18.48 -14.72
CA ASP A 100 -5.79 18.22 -15.00
C ASP A 100 -6.45 17.21 -14.06
N ARG A 101 -5.70 16.70 -13.06
CA ARG A 101 -6.19 15.65 -12.17
C ARG A 101 -7.46 16.03 -11.43
N ILE A 102 -7.52 17.20 -10.81
CA ILE A 102 -8.72 17.64 -10.08
C ILE A 102 -9.88 17.92 -11.04
N GLN A 103 -9.61 18.47 -12.22
CA GLN A 103 -10.61 18.65 -13.27
C GLN A 103 -11.24 17.31 -13.67
N ASN A 104 -10.42 16.28 -13.90
CA ASN A 104 -10.88 14.93 -14.21
C ASN A 104 -11.75 14.34 -13.09
N LEU A 105 -11.38 14.54 -11.82
CA LEU A 105 -12.18 14.12 -10.66
C LEU A 105 -13.54 14.79 -10.64
N VAL A 106 -13.60 16.11 -10.86
CA VAL A 106 -14.87 16.85 -10.87
C VAL A 106 -15.78 16.40 -12.00
N GLU A 107 -15.25 16.28 -13.22
CA GLU A 107 -16.02 15.94 -14.40
C GLU A 107 -16.50 14.48 -14.41
N LYS A 108 -15.63 13.54 -14.07
CA LYS A 108 -15.91 12.10 -14.18
C LYS A 108 -16.43 11.49 -12.88
N GLY A 109 -15.93 11.97 -11.74
CA GLY A 109 -16.23 11.41 -10.42
C GLY A 109 -17.37 12.12 -9.70
N PHE A 110 -17.19 13.41 -9.39
CA PHE A 110 -18.13 14.15 -8.53
C PHE A 110 -19.48 14.40 -9.23
N SER A 111 -19.50 14.43 -10.56
CA SER A 111 -20.74 14.50 -11.34
C SER A 111 -21.70 13.34 -11.05
N THR A 112 -21.21 12.21 -10.51
CA THR A 112 -22.04 11.06 -10.10
C THR A 112 -22.77 11.28 -8.78
N GLY A 113 -22.31 12.25 -7.96
CA GLY A 113 -22.77 12.47 -6.59
C GLY A 113 -22.33 11.39 -5.59
N ALA A 114 -21.42 10.48 -5.99
CA ALA A 114 -20.96 9.38 -5.16
C ALA A 114 -20.30 9.86 -3.86
N ASP A 115 -20.42 9.09 -2.77
CA ASP A 115 -19.81 9.41 -1.48
C ASP A 115 -18.29 9.28 -1.51
N MET A 116 -17.81 8.35 -2.34
CA MET A 116 -16.38 8.13 -2.58
C MET A 116 -16.10 7.98 -4.07
N VAL A 117 -14.96 8.47 -4.52
CA VAL A 117 -14.48 8.28 -5.89
C VAL A 117 -13.10 7.66 -5.85
N TYR A 118 -12.95 6.50 -6.47
CA TYR A 118 -11.68 5.79 -6.64
C TYR A 118 -11.06 6.12 -7.99
N MET A 119 -9.79 6.48 -7.96
CA MET A 119 -8.97 6.72 -9.15
C MET A 119 -8.15 5.47 -9.46
N SER A 120 -8.41 4.84 -10.61
CA SER A 120 -7.90 3.49 -10.92
C SER A 120 -6.45 3.44 -11.40
N GLY A 121 -5.71 4.54 -11.37
CA GLY A 121 -4.34 4.59 -11.85
C GLY A 121 -3.43 5.52 -11.08
N LEU A 122 -2.14 5.29 -11.24
CA LEU A 122 -1.06 6.11 -10.69
C LEU A 122 0.18 6.01 -11.57
N ARG A 123 1.13 6.91 -11.38
CA ARG A 123 2.49 6.82 -11.93
C ARG A 123 3.47 6.53 -10.79
N LYS A 124 4.32 5.54 -10.97
CA LYS A 124 5.46 5.29 -10.09
C LYS A 124 6.67 5.96 -10.71
N ASP A 125 7.22 6.92 -9.99
CA ASP A 125 8.37 7.69 -10.46
C ASP A 125 9.65 7.22 -9.76
N PHE A 126 10.62 6.85 -10.58
CA PHE A 126 11.97 6.47 -10.21
C PHE A 126 12.93 7.56 -10.69
N GLU A 127 14.20 7.53 -10.32
CA GLU A 127 15.18 8.53 -10.78
C GLU A 127 15.27 8.64 -12.30
N ASP A 128 15.19 7.50 -13.00
CA ASP A 128 15.44 7.38 -14.44
C ASP A 128 14.19 7.14 -15.31
N ARG A 129 13.03 6.87 -14.68
CA ARG A 129 11.81 6.48 -15.42
C ARG A 129 10.52 6.69 -14.62
N SER A 130 9.42 6.83 -15.36
CA SER A 130 8.06 6.80 -14.83
C SER A 130 7.27 5.64 -15.42
N VAL A 131 6.54 4.91 -14.57
CA VAL A 131 5.74 3.75 -14.96
C VAL A 131 4.28 3.98 -14.59
N VAL A 132 3.38 3.94 -15.59
CA VAL A 132 1.94 4.01 -15.34
C VAL A 132 1.45 2.66 -14.83
N CYS A 133 0.83 2.68 -13.65
CA CYS A 133 0.21 1.52 -13.03
C CYS A 133 -1.30 1.73 -13.03
N LYS A 134 -2.04 0.89 -13.76
CA LYS A 134 -3.51 0.88 -13.74
C LYS A 134 -4.00 -0.32 -12.94
N THR A 135 -5.17 -0.17 -12.33
CA THR A 135 -5.87 -1.27 -11.67
C THR A 135 -7.04 -1.73 -12.55
N ASP A 136 -7.31 -3.03 -12.56
CA ASP A 136 -8.38 -3.64 -13.36
C ASP A 136 -9.76 -3.48 -12.68
N VAL A 137 -9.98 -2.39 -11.95
CA VAL A 137 -11.27 -2.10 -11.31
C VAL A 137 -12.24 -1.55 -12.35
N PRO A 138 -13.42 -2.16 -12.56
CA PRO A 138 -14.39 -1.67 -13.54
C PRO A 138 -14.84 -0.23 -13.24
N CYS A 139 -14.69 0.66 -14.23
CA CYS A 139 -15.14 2.06 -14.14
C CYS A 139 -16.66 2.15 -14.21
N LYS A 140 -17.29 2.24 -13.06
CA LYS A 140 -18.74 2.42 -12.86
C LYS A 140 -19.03 2.95 -11.46
N THR A 141 -20.31 3.25 -11.20
CA THR A 141 -20.77 3.57 -9.85
C THR A 141 -21.36 2.33 -9.19
N TYR A 142 -20.85 2.00 -8.00
CA TYR A 142 -21.34 0.94 -7.12
C TYR A 142 -22.26 1.56 -6.08
N ILE A 143 -23.45 0.99 -5.85
CA ILE A 143 -24.47 1.54 -4.94
C ILE A 143 -24.99 0.44 -4.03
N GLY A 144 -25.09 0.73 -2.73
CA GLY A 144 -25.63 -0.19 -1.74
C GLY A 144 -24.94 -1.55 -1.75
N ASN A 145 -25.68 -2.64 -1.93
CA ASN A 145 -25.14 -4.00 -1.89
C ASN A 145 -24.10 -4.31 -2.99
N THR A 146 -24.01 -3.52 -4.06
CA THR A 146 -22.97 -3.75 -5.08
C THR A 146 -21.59 -3.37 -4.58
N ILE A 147 -21.48 -2.49 -3.57
CA ILE A 147 -20.22 -2.19 -2.90
C ILE A 147 -19.66 -3.44 -2.23
N SER A 148 -20.49 -4.12 -1.43
CA SER A 148 -20.04 -5.32 -0.71
C SER A 148 -19.88 -6.57 -1.58
N ASN A 149 -20.72 -6.70 -2.63
CA ASN A 149 -20.76 -7.90 -3.45
C ASN A 149 -19.81 -7.89 -4.64
N GLU A 150 -19.50 -6.70 -5.19
CA GLU A 150 -18.72 -6.56 -6.41
C GLU A 150 -17.44 -5.76 -6.20
N LEU A 151 -17.44 -4.69 -5.37
CA LEU A 151 -16.28 -3.85 -5.17
C LEU A 151 -15.32 -4.43 -4.10
N PHE A 152 -15.83 -4.85 -2.94
CA PHE A 152 -14.96 -5.38 -1.88
C PHE A 152 -14.13 -6.59 -2.31
N PRO A 153 -14.63 -7.57 -3.09
CA PRO A 153 -13.80 -8.67 -3.59
C PRO A 153 -12.56 -8.23 -4.40
N LEU A 154 -12.58 -7.01 -4.95
CA LEU A 154 -11.44 -6.47 -5.70
C LEU A 154 -10.29 -5.96 -4.84
N PHE A 155 -10.45 -5.91 -3.51
CA PHE A 155 -9.31 -5.65 -2.61
C PHE A 155 -8.29 -6.78 -2.60
N THR A 156 -8.76 -8.01 -2.91
CA THR A 156 -7.89 -9.18 -2.99
C THR A 156 -8.35 -10.08 -4.12
N ASP A 157 -7.48 -10.41 -5.04
CA ASP A 157 -7.72 -11.51 -5.95
C ASP A 157 -7.22 -12.81 -5.28
N THR A 158 -8.12 -13.51 -4.62
CA THR A 158 -7.81 -14.77 -3.94
C THR A 158 -7.41 -15.90 -4.93
N SER A 159 -7.68 -15.72 -6.23
CA SER A 159 -7.27 -16.66 -7.27
C SER A 159 -5.81 -16.48 -7.72
N LYS A 160 -5.21 -15.32 -7.40
CA LYS A 160 -3.82 -14.97 -7.70
C LYS A 160 -3.13 -14.49 -6.44
N CYS A 161 -2.04 -15.14 -6.12
CA CYS A 161 -1.19 -14.81 -5.00
C CYS A 161 -0.86 -13.31 -4.96
N PHE A 162 -1.26 -12.60 -3.89
CA PHE A 162 -0.90 -11.20 -3.61
C PHE A 162 -1.29 -10.13 -4.64
N LYS A 163 -2.20 -10.37 -5.57
CA LYS A 163 -2.68 -9.32 -6.48
C LYS A 163 -3.71 -8.43 -5.78
N VAL A 164 -3.30 -7.23 -5.40
CA VAL A 164 -4.20 -6.16 -4.93
C VAL A 164 -4.73 -5.41 -6.14
N ILE A 165 -6.02 -5.57 -6.44
CA ILE A 165 -6.68 -4.88 -7.56
C ILE A 165 -7.13 -3.48 -7.12
N LEU A 166 -7.85 -3.39 -6.01
CA LEU A 166 -8.30 -2.13 -5.40
C LEU A 166 -7.34 -1.72 -4.28
N ARG A 167 -6.77 -0.51 -4.35
CA ARG A 167 -5.74 -0.06 -3.41
C ARG A 167 -6.34 0.76 -2.27
N HIS A 168 -5.73 0.64 -1.08
CA HIS A 168 -6.15 1.34 0.13
C HIS A 168 -5.50 2.73 0.30
N ASN A 169 -4.56 3.11 -0.58
CA ASN A 169 -3.87 4.38 -0.45
C ASN A 169 -4.86 5.55 -0.50
N LEU A 170 -4.91 6.36 0.55
CA LEU A 170 -5.93 7.40 0.70
C LEU A 170 -5.87 8.46 -0.41
N TRP A 171 -4.69 8.71 -0.98
CA TRP A 171 -4.50 9.60 -2.12
C TRP A 171 -5.06 9.07 -3.46
N MET A 172 -5.50 7.81 -3.53
CA MET A 172 -6.29 7.28 -4.65
C MET A 172 -7.79 7.49 -4.49
N TRP A 173 -8.21 8.13 -3.41
CA TRP A 173 -9.62 8.34 -3.10
C TRP A 173 -9.94 9.81 -2.93
N ALA A 174 -11.06 10.22 -3.51
CA ALA A 174 -11.74 11.45 -3.12
C ALA A 174 -12.98 11.07 -2.33
N VAL A 175 -13.20 11.71 -1.19
CA VAL A 175 -14.26 11.33 -0.25
C VAL A 175 -15.07 12.58 0.13
N LYS A 176 -16.39 12.47 0.20
CA LYS A 176 -17.24 13.54 0.74
C LYS A 176 -16.77 13.96 2.13
N LYS A 177 -16.72 15.25 2.38
CA LYS A 177 -16.16 15.83 3.60
C LYS A 177 -16.72 15.18 4.87
N GLU A 178 -18.03 15.11 5.03
CA GLU A 178 -18.66 14.59 6.26
C GLU A 178 -18.30 13.12 6.50
N LEU A 179 -18.23 12.33 5.43
CA LEU A 179 -17.85 10.92 5.52
C LEU A 179 -16.39 10.78 5.95
N LEU A 180 -15.48 11.54 5.34
CA LEU A 180 -14.06 11.49 5.67
C LEU A 180 -13.77 12.02 7.07
N GLN A 181 -14.32 13.18 7.45
CA GLN A 181 -14.14 13.75 8.79
C GLN A 181 -14.56 12.77 9.89
N ARG A 182 -15.76 12.17 9.75
CA ARG A 182 -16.27 11.21 10.72
C ARG A 182 -15.37 9.99 10.85
N ASN A 183 -14.83 9.50 9.75
CA ASN A 183 -14.05 8.26 9.72
C ASN A 183 -12.56 8.46 9.99
N GLN A 184 -11.97 9.57 9.55
CA GLN A 184 -10.59 9.90 9.88
C GLN A 184 -10.39 10.07 11.40
N ARG A 185 -11.38 10.59 12.14
CA ARG A 185 -11.34 10.70 13.60
C ARG A 185 -11.21 9.34 14.32
N LYS A 186 -11.71 8.24 13.71
CA LYS A 186 -11.66 6.89 14.27
C LYS A 186 -10.29 6.24 14.16
N VAL A 187 -9.47 6.66 13.20
CA VAL A 187 -8.13 6.09 13.01
C VAL A 187 -7.26 6.42 14.22
N ASP A 188 -6.70 5.41 14.88
CA ASP A 188 -5.86 5.61 16.06
C ASP A 188 -4.49 6.19 15.66
N ASP A 189 -4.02 7.21 16.38
CA ASP A 189 -2.75 7.91 16.08
C ASP A 189 -1.52 7.01 16.26
N ARG A 190 -1.67 5.87 16.93
CA ARG A 190 -0.60 4.87 17.09
C ARG A 190 -0.42 3.99 15.84
N ILE A 191 -1.35 4.04 14.90
CA ILE A 191 -1.23 3.33 13.62
C ILE A 191 -0.30 4.15 12.72
N ILE A 192 0.97 3.78 12.64
CA ILE A 192 2.01 4.51 11.88
C ILE A 192 2.15 4.04 10.43
N MET A 193 1.62 2.87 10.11
CA MET A 193 1.52 2.33 8.75
C MET A 193 0.15 1.67 8.59
N THR A 194 -0.35 1.61 7.34
CA THR A 194 -1.69 1.09 7.05
C THR A 194 -2.84 1.94 7.62
N GLU A 195 -2.56 3.15 8.08
CA GLU A 195 -3.56 4.14 8.50
C GLU A 195 -4.51 4.51 7.36
N ASP A 196 -4.01 4.55 6.12
CA ASP A 196 -4.79 4.67 4.89
C ASP A 196 -5.82 3.56 4.78
N GLN A 197 -5.40 2.32 4.99
CA GLN A 197 -6.27 1.15 4.98
C GLN A 197 -7.39 1.30 6.01
N ALA A 198 -7.05 1.71 7.25
CA ALA A 198 -8.04 1.95 8.29
C ALA A 198 -9.08 2.98 7.86
N CYS A 199 -8.64 4.14 7.40
CA CYS A 199 -9.51 5.23 6.99
C CYS A 199 -10.41 4.86 5.81
N VAL A 200 -9.84 4.28 4.76
CA VAL A 200 -10.57 3.87 3.54
C VAL A 200 -11.62 2.82 3.87
N TRP A 201 -11.29 1.81 4.69
CA TRP A 201 -12.28 0.79 5.09
C TRP A 201 -13.40 1.36 5.94
N TYR A 202 -13.10 2.24 6.91
CA TYR A 202 -14.16 2.90 7.70
C TYR A 202 -15.10 3.70 6.78
N CYS A 203 -14.56 4.44 5.80
CA CYS A 203 -15.36 5.16 4.83
C CYS A 203 -16.21 4.22 3.96
N LEU A 204 -15.61 3.16 3.41
CA LEU A 204 -16.28 2.19 2.52
C LEU A 204 -17.42 1.44 3.20
N LEU A 205 -17.28 1.12 4.48
CA LEU A 205 -18.33 0.45 5.26
C LEU A 205 -19.54 1.36 5.50
N GLU A 206 -19.36 2.68 5.47
CA GLU A 206 -20.45 3.66 5.65
C GLU A 206 -20.94 4.30 4.34
N ALA A 207 -20.20 4.15 3.24
CA ALA A 207 -20.55 4.73 1.96
C ALA A 207 -21.80 4.05 1.36
N GLU A 208 -22.71 4.84 0.84
CA GLU A 208 -23.88 4.36 0.09
C GLU A 208 -23.57 4.23 -1.41
N SER A 209 -22.55 4.95 -1.89
CA SER A 209 -22.14 4.96 -3.29
C SER A 209 -20.64 5.19 -3.47
N VAL A 210 -20.03 4.43 -4.41
CA VAL A 210 -18.62 4.53 -4.78
C VAL A 210 -18.52 4.59 -6.29
N ALA A 211 -17.97 5.67 -6.84
CA ALA A 211 -17.65 5.77 -8.25
C ALA A 211 -16.19 5.36 -8.51
N VAL A 212 -15.96 4.61 -9.55
CA VAL A 212 -14.61 4.28 -10.05
C VAL A 212 -14.40 4.98 -11.38
N ILE A 213 -13.32 5.75 -11.49
CA ILE A 213 -12.96 6.48 -12.70
C ILE A 213 -11.56 6.11 -13.18
N GLU A 214 -11.36 6.14 -14.49
CA GLU A 214 -10.01 6.06 -15.05
C GLU A 214 -9.31 7.42 -14.88
N GLU A 215 -8.34 7.46 -13.99
CA GLU A 215 -7.50 8.61 -13.71
C GLU A 215 -6.14 8.15 -13.21
N ASN A 216 -5.04 8.67 -13.74
CA ASN A 216 -3.66 8.25 -13.46
C ASN A 216 -2.67 9.42 -13.29
N GLY A 217 -3.17 10.59 -12.97
CA GLY A 217 -2.37 11.81 -12.78
C GLY A 217 -1.73 11.94 -11.40
N TYR A 218 -1.65 10.89 -10.59
CA TYR A 218 -0.90 10.90 -9.32
C TYR A 218 0.49 10.31 -9.54
N HIS A 219 1.51 11.07 -9.15
CA HIS A 219 2.91 10.67 -9.22
C HIS A 219 3.40 10.26 -7.84
N TYR A 220 3.65 8.96 -7.68
CA TYR A 220 4.16 8.37 -6.46
C TYR A 220 5.66 8.16 -6.54
N LEU A 221 6.42 8.91 -5.74
CA LEU A 221 7.87 8.85 -5.69
C LEU A 221 8.35 7.55 -5.01
N GLN A 222 9.19 6.76 -5.72
CA GLN A 222 9.63 5.44 -5.24
C GLN A 222 10.96 5.43 -4.51
N GLU A 223 11.86 6.35 -4.83
CA GLU A 223 13.25 6.33 -4.33
C GLU A 223 13.47 7.43 -3.30
N ARG A 224 13.03 7.17 -2.07
CA ARG A 224 13.24 8.03 -0.93
C ARG A 224 13.85 7.25 0.22
N GLU A 225 15.09 7.59 0.61
CA GLU A 225 15.80 6.92 1.70
C GLU A 225 15.09 7.07 3.07
N SER A 226 14.42 8.20 3.30
CA SER A 226 13.73 8.54 4.56
C SER A 226 12.26 8.13 4.62
N ALA A 227 11.77 7.33 3.66
CA ALA A 227 10.38 6.89 3.69
C ALA A 227 10.08 6.05 4.94
N ILE A 228 8.89 6.26 5.54
CA ILE A 228 8.41 5.48 6.71
C ILE A 228 8.50 3.97 6.45
N THR A 229 8.28 3.56 5.20
CA THR A 229 8.39 2.17 4.75
C THR A 229 9.77 1.54 4.93
N ASN A 230 10.81 2.35 5.13
CA ASN A 230 12.18 1.88 5.32
C ASN A 230 12.57 1.74 6.80
N THR A 231 11.77 2.30 7.72
CA THR A 231 12.01 2.28 9.16
C THR A 231 10.89 1.53 9.88
N LEU A 232 11.12 0.25 10.14
CA LEU A 232 10.23 -0.54 11.00
C LEU A 232 10.60 -0.31 12.47
N SER A 233 9.62 0.09 13.29
CA SER A 233 9.78 0.30 14.72
C SER A 233 8.88 -0.65 15.52
N ASP A 234 9.15 -0.83 16.83
CA ASP A 234 8.29 -1.59 17.75
C ASP A 234 6.84 -1.06 17.78
N ARG A 235 6.66 0.23 17.45
CA ARG A 235 5.34 0.86 17.32
C ARG A 235 4.52 0.31 16.16
N TYR A 236 5.15 -0.26 15.13
CA TYR A 236 4.44 -0.85 14.00
C TYR A 236 3.57 -2.02 14.45
N GLU A 237 4.12 -2.93 15.25
CA GLU A 237 3.38 -4.09 15.75
C GLU A 237 2.18 -3.67 16.61
N GLU A 238 2.37 -2.69 17.49
CA GLU A 238 1.26 -2.13 18.29
C GLU A 238 0.16 -1.55 17.41
N GLY A 239 0.53 -0.73 16.41
CA GLY A 239 -0.42 -0.15 15.46
C GLY A 239 -1.22 -1.20 14.69
N MET A 240 -0.57 -2.28 14.25
CA MET A 240 -1.23 -3.39 13.54
C MET A 240 -2.21 -4.16 14.43
N LYS A 241 -1.88 -4.40 15.71
CA LYS A 241 -2.79 -5.03 16.69
C LYS A 241 -4.03 -4.16 16.93
N ILE A 242 -3.83 -2.85 17.05
CA ILE A 242 -4.92 -1.88 17.20
C ILE A 242 -5.84 -1.92 15.99
N LEU A 243 -5.27 -1.80 14.79
CA LEU A 243 -6.02 -1.84 13.54
C LEU A 243 -6.83 -3.13 13.41
N PHE A 244 -6.20 -4.27 13.70
CA PHE A 244 -6.83 -5.58 13.63
C PHE A 244 -8.05 -5.67 14.55
N SER A 245 -7.89 -5.30 15.83
CA SER A 245 -8.96 -5.33 16.83
C SER A 245 -10.10 -4.39 16.45
N GLN A 246 -9.78 -3.12 16.14
CA GLN A 246 -10.79 -2.11 15.80
C GLN A 246 -11.60 -2.50 14.56
N MET A 247 -10.96 -3.05 13.54
CA MET A 247 -11.66 -3.45 12.31
C MET A 247 -12.55 -4.66 12.51
N LEU A 248 -12.15 -5.64 13.32
CA LEU A 248 -13.02 -6.79 13.64
C LEU A 248 -14.27 -6.34 14.38
N ASP A 249 -14.13 -5.44 15.35
CA ASP A 249 -15.26 -4.87 16.09
C ASP A 249 -16.18 -4.07 15.16
N TRP A 250 -15.61 -3.31 14.24
CA TRP A 250 -16.35 -2.48 13.29
C TRP A 250 -17.12 -3.34 12.27
N ILE A 251 -16.45 -4.31 11.64
CA ILE A 251 -17.08 -5.24 10.69
C ILE A 251 -18.19 -6.04 11.38
N GLY A 252 -18.00 -6.43 12.64
CA GLY A 252 -18.98 -7.16 13.45
C GLY A 252 -20.35 -6.48 13.55
N GLN A 253 -20.42 -5.16 13.34
CA GLN A 253 -21.67 -4.39 13.40
C GLN A 253 -22.49 -4.46 12.08
N TYR A 254 -21.92 -4.97 10.99
CA TYR A 254 -22.61 -5.01 9.68
C TYR A 254 -23.36 -6.31 9.45
N LYS A 255 -24.52 -6.20 8.78
CA LYS A 255 -25.24 -7.38 8.29
C LYS A 255 -24.40 -8.07 7.20
N ASN A 256 -24.35 -9.40 7.22
CA ASN A 256 -23.50 -10.21 6.32
C ASN A 256 -21.99 -9.99 6.50
N ASN A 257 -21.57 -9.77 7.72
CA ASN A 257 -20.18 -9.47 8.07
C ASN A 257 -19.16 -10.58 7.73
N GLY A 258 -19.59 -11.83 7.56
CA GLY A 258 -18.69 -12.98 7.30
C GLY A 258 -17.83 -12.81 6.05
N LYS A 259 -18.44 -12.48 4.90
CA LYS A 259 -17.71 -12.27 3.64
C LYS A 259 -16.82 -11.02 3.68
N ILE A 260 -17.33 -9.93 4.27
CA ILE A 260 -16.56 -8.68 4.44
C ILE A 260 -15.37 -8.93 5.35
N ARG A 261 -15.56 -9.68 6.44
CA ARG A 261 -14.49 -10.08 7.36
C ARG A 261 -13.41 -10.90 6.64
N GLU A 262 -13.80 -11.88 5.84
CA GLU A 262 -12.85 -12.69 5.05
C GLU A 262 -12.01 -11.83 4.11
N ILE A 263 -12.64 -10.95 3.32
CA ILE A 263 -11.95 -10.04 2.40
C ILE A 263 -11.02 -9.11 3.16
N TRP A 264 -11.48 -8.53 4.27
CA TRP A 264 -10.65 -7.66 5.08
C TRP A 264 -9.46 -8.40 5.70
N MET A 265 -9.69 -9.61 6.23
CA MET A 265 -8.62 -10.45 6.77
C MET A 265 -7.53 -10.72 5.73
N TRP A 266 -7.90 -11.00 4.50
CA TRP A 266 -6.96 -11.14 3.39
C TRP A 266 -6.21 -9.83 3.09
N ALA A 267 -6.92 -8.73 2.95
CA ALA A 267 -6.32 -7.41 2.69
C ALA A 267 -5.37 -7.00 3.81
N PHE A 268 -5.74 -7.25 5.06
CA PHE A 268 -4.91 -7.01 6.24
C PHE A 268 -3.67 -7.91 6.24
N THR A 269 -3.83 -9.20 5.98
CA THR A 269 -2.72 -10.16 5.88
C THR A 269 -1.69 -9.71 4.85
N LEU A 270 -2.15 -9.29 3.67
CA LEU A 270 -1.27 -8.76 2.63
C LEU A 270 -0.52 -7.52 3.12
N SER A 271 -1.20 -6.59 3.79
CA SER A 271 -0.57 -5.39 4.33
C SER A 271 0.50 -5.74 5.37
N VAL A 272 0.21 -6.68 6.28
CA VAL A 272 1.18 -7.19 7.26
C VAL A 272 2.37 -7.82 6.56
N LEU A 273 2.15 -8.69 5.59
CA LEU A 273 3.22 -9.36 4.85
C LEU A 273 4.09 -8.36 4.07
N TYR A 274 3.49 -7.38 3.38
CA TYR A 274 4.25 -6.37 2.64
C TYR A 274 5.05 -5.43 3.55
N SER A 275 4.48 -5.05 4.69
CA SER A 275 5.06 -4.03 5.56
C SER A 275 5.99 -4.61 6.62
N SER A 276 5.69 -5.80 7.16
CA SER A 276 6.33 -6.38 8.34
C SER A 276 7.20 -7.59 8.07
N TYR A 277 7.47 -7.90 6.80
CA TYR A 277 8.23 -9.10 6.46
C TYR A 277 9.60 -9.24 7.16
N GLY A 278 10.04 -8.19 7.86
CA GLY A 278 11.22 -8.22 8.73
C GLY A 278 10.93 -8.42 10.23
N ILE A 279 9.69 -8.14 10.70
CA ILE A 279 9.32 -8.18 12.13
C ILE A 279 8.66 -9.53 12.48
N CYS A 280 7.81 -10.07 11.61
CA CYS A 280 7.16 -11.38 11.82
C CYS A 280 8.14 -12.55 11.86
N LEU A 281 9.42 -12.31 11.67
CA LEU A 281 10.50 -13.27 11.57
C LEU A 281 11.13 -13.68 12.90
N GLN A 282 10.60 -13.27 14.01
CA GLN A 282 10.95 -13.92 15.27
C GLN A 282 10.36 -15.33 15.40
N SER A 283 9.43 -15.70 14.49
CA SER A 283 8.95 -17.09 14.42
C SER A 283 9.93 -18.00 13.68
N ASP A 284 10.10 -19.23 14.16
CA ASP A 284 10.92 -20.29 13.54
C ASP A 284 10.29 -20.87 12.28
N ILE A 285 9.19 -20.30 11.78
CA ILE A 285 8.39 -20.80 10.65
C ILE A 285 8.17 -19.68 9.64
N ASP A 286 8.61 -19.88 8.41
CA ASP A 286 8.19 -19.02 7.27
C ASP A 286 6.85 -19.54 6.73
N PHE A 287 5.79 -18.77 6.95
CA PHE A 287 4.43 -19.17 6.56
C PHE A 287 4.21 -19.25 5.04
N LEU A 288 5.06 -18.59 4.25
CA LEU A 288 4.98 -18.61 2.79
C LEU A 288 5.76 -19.76 2.18
N PHE A 289 6.59 -20.45 2.98
CA PHE A 289 7.34 -21.58 2.47
C PHE A 289 6.40 -22.75 2.14
N PRO A 290 6.49 -23.34 0.95
CA PRO A 290 5.54 -24.35 0.47
C PRO A 290 5.76 -25.73 1.10
N TYR A 291 5.53 -25.86 2.41
CA TYR A 291 5.74 -27.09 3.18
C TYR A 291 4.98 -28.31 2.65
N LYS A 292 3.85 -28.10 1.97
CA LYS A 292 3.07 -29.20 1.38
C LYS A 292 3.75 -29.81 0.16
N LYS A 293 4.56 -29.01 -0.57
CA LYS A 293 5.25 -29.42 -1.79
C LYS A 293 6.69 -29.84 -1.54
N VAL A 294 7.37 -29.11 -0.67
CA VAL A 294 8.81 -29.31 -0.40
C VAL A 294 9.02 -30.29 0.72
N ARG A 295 9.71 -31.39 0.45
CA ARG A 295 9.96 -32.46 1.42
C ARG A 295 11.00 -32.04 2.45
N LYS A 296 10.84 -32.46 3.70
CA LYS A 296 11.87 -32.30 4.74
C LYS A 296 13.18 -32.97 4.33
N GLY A 297 14.30 -32.36 4.66
CA GLY A 297 15.63 -32.82 4.29
C GLY A 297 16.11 -32.36 2.93
N SER A 298 15.28 -31.62 2.17
CA SER A 298 15.60 -31.19 0.81
C SER A 298 16.64 -30.06 0.79
N LYS A 299 17.41 -30.05 -0.29
CA LYS A 299 18.27 -28.94 -0.70
C LYS A 299 17.44 -27.90 -1.46
N ILE A 300 17.46 -26.66 -1.00
CA ILE A 300 16.59 -25.61 -1.48
C ILE A 300 17.41 -24.52 -2.18
N ALA A 301 17.07 -24.22 -3.43
CA ALA A 301 17.40 -23.00 -4.10
C ALA A 301 16.30 -21.96 -3.82
N VAL A 302 16.65 -20.71 -3.54
CA VAL A 302 15.68 -19.62 -3.36
C VAL A 302 15.82 -18.63 -4.50
N TYR A 303 14.74 -18.38 -5.23
CA TYR A 303 14.67 -17.34 -6.26
C TYR A 303 13.96 -16.12 -5.71
N GLY A 304 14.62 -14.96 -5.77
CA GLY A 304 14.12 -13.68 -5.26
C GLY A 304 14.95 -13.17 -4.08
N ALA A 305 15.74 -12.11 -4.32
CA ALA A 305 16.60 -11.52 -3.30
C ALA A 305 15.98 -10.29 -2.61
N GLY A 306 14.66 -10.21 -2.63
CA GLY A 306 13.88 -9.22 -1.90
C GLY A 306 13.72 -9.55 -0.41
N LYS A 307 12.86 -8.78 0.27
CA LYS A 307 12.53 -8.98 1.69
C LYS A 307 12.04 -10.41 1.96
N ILE A 308 11.20 -10.98 1.09
CA ILE A 308 10.61 -12.32 1.23
C ILE A 308 11.69 -13.41 1.17
N GLY A 309 12.53 -13.40 0.12
CA GLY A 309 13.57 -14.42 0.01
C GLY A 309 14.60 -14.37 1.14
N LYS A 310 15.00 -13.15 1.56
CA LYS A 310 15.86 -12.98 2.74
C LYS A 310 15.26 -13.65 3.96
N SER A 311 14.00 -13.39 4.20
CA SER A 311 13.25 -13.89 5.33
C SER A 311 13.13 -15.40 5.31
N MET A 312 12.73 -15.93 4.17
CA MET A 312 12.59 -17.36 3.96
C MET A 312 13.90 -18.11 4.26
N ILE A 313 15.03 -17.58 3.76
CA ILE A 313 16.34 -18.18 4.06
C ILE A 313 16.63 -18.16 5.56
N MET A 314 16.39 -17.04 6.24
CA MET A 314 16.62 -16.92 7.68
C MET A 314 15.75 -17.91 8.49
N ALA A 315 14.50 -18.13 8.09
CA ALA A 315 13.62 -19.08 8.73
C ALA A 315 14.07 -20.54 8.47
N LEU A 316 14.45 -20.84 7.23
CA LEU A 316 14.95 -22.18 6.87
C LEU A 316 16.22 -22.55 7.63
N GLU A 317 17.13 -21.59 7.87
CA GLU A 317 18.35 -21.82 8.64
C GLU A 317 18.09 -22.19 10.11
N LYS A 318 17.02 -21.65 10.69
CA LYS A 318 16.65 -21.95 12.09
C LYS A 318 16.07 -23.34 12.27
N THR A 319 15.45 -23.91 11.22
CA THR A 319 14.66 -25.16 11.38
C THR A 319 15.47 -26.42 11.26
N GLU A 320 16.73 -26.40 10.80
CA GLU A 320 17.56 -27.58 10.48
C GLU A 320 16.88 -28.66 9.56
N ASN A 321 15.65 -28.37 9.12
CA ASN A 321 14.86 -29.29 8.29
C ASN A 321 15.14 -29.13 6.80
N TYR A 322 15.82 -28.07 6.38
CA TYR A 322 16.11 -27.75 5.00
C TYR A 322 17.51 -27.17 4.86
N GLN A 323 18.15 -27.39 3.73
CA GLN A 323 19.46 -26.83 3.42
C GLN A 323 19.34 -25.84 2.26
N THR A 324 19.47 -24.53 2.54
CA THR A 324 19.59 -23.54 1.45
C THR A 324 20.96 -23.66 0.80
N VAL A 325 20.99 -24.00 -0.49
CA VAL A 325 22.23 -24.25 -1.26
C VAL A 325 22.63 -23.09 -2.15
N ILE A 326 21.66 -22.32 -2.67
CA ILE A 326 21.91 -21.16 -3.55
C ILE A 326 20.78 -20.15 -3.44
N TRP A 327 21.13 -18.86 -3.60
CA TRP A 327 20.20 -17.75 -3.66
C TRP A 327 20.36 -17.02 -4.98
N VAL A 328 19.30 -16.94 -5.78
CA VAL A 328 19.33 -16.34 -7.11
C VAL A 328 18.33 -15.21 -7.26
N ASP A 329 18.65 -14.25 -8.15
CA ASP A 329 17.76 -13.15 -8.51
C ASP A 329 18.09 -12.67 -9.93
N ARG A 330 17.13 -12.02 -10.62
CA ARG A 330 17.38 -11.33 -11.90
C ARG A 330 18.44 -10.22 -11.78
N LYS A 331 18.51 -9.58 -10.59
CA LYS A 331 19.48 -8.51 -10.30
C LYS A 331 20.49 -9.00 -9.27
N VAL A 332 21.69 -9.28 -9.74
CA VAL A 332 22.82 -9.57 -8.85
C VAL A 332 23.19 -8.29 -8.07
N ARG A 333 23.17 -8.38 -6.74
CA ARG A 333 23.49 -7.29 -5.82
C ARG A 333 24.19 -7.83 -4.59
N GLN A 334 24.77 -6.95 -3.77
CA GLN A 334 25.36 -7.37 -2.51
C GLN A 334 24.30 -8.04 -1.63
N SER A 335 24.63 -9.23 -1.15
CA SER A 335 23.74 -9.99 -0.29
C SER A 335 23.60 -9.33 1.09
N PRO A 336 22.36 -9.19 1.60
CA PRO A 336 22.14 -8.75 2.98
C PRO A 336 22.42 -9.85 4.01
N LEU A 337 22.73 -11.08 3.57
CA LEU A 337 23.10 -12.22 4.40
C LEU A 337 24.54 -12.64 4.06
N PRO A 338 25.53 -12.41 4.94
CA PRO A 338 26.97 -12.62 4.62
C PRO A 338 27.32 -14.05 4.17
N LYS A 339 26.52 -15.04 4.59
CA LYS A 339 26.73 -16.46 4.26
C LYS A 339 26.39 -16.79 2.80
N TYR A 340 25.57 -15.96 2.13
CA TYR A 340 25.07 -16.21 0.78
C TYR A 340 25.53 -15.11 -0.17
N GLN A 341 25.87 -15.49 -1.40
CA GLN A 341 25.96 -14.58 -2.53
C GLN A 341 24.67 -14.68 -3.33
N ILE A 342 24.27 -13.56 -3.95
CA ILE A 342 23.13 -13.54 -4.86
C ILE A 342 23.70 -13.77 -6.25
N GLU A 343 23.28 -14.87 -6.86
CA GLU A 343 23.73 -15.33 -8.17
C GLU A 343 22.63 -15.14 -9.23
N THR A 344 22.97 -15.30 -10.51
CA THR A 344 21.97 -15.35 -11.58
C THR A 344 21.30 -16.73 -11.65
N ALA A 345 20.12 -16.79 -12.31
CA ALA A 345 19.34 -18.03 -12.41
C ALA A 345 20.08 -19.16 -13.15
N GLU A 346 20.99 -18.83 -14.08
CA GLU A 346 21.79 -19.80 -14.83
C GLU A 346 22.66 -20.66 -13.91
N LYS A 347 23.04 -20.12 -12.75
CA LYS A 347 23.83 -20.86 -11.75
C LYS A 347 23.07 -22.04 -11.13
N LEU A 348 21.75 -22.09 -11.28
CA LEU A 348 20.95 -23.25 -10.87
C LEU A 348 21.33 -24.50 -11.65
N LEU A 349 21.79 -24.37 -12.91
CA LEU A 349 22.21 -25.51 -13.75
C LEU A 349 23.46 -26.22 -13.23
N ASP A 350 24.31 -25.48 -12.50
CA ASP A 350 25.56 -25.98 -11.91
C ASP A 350 25.39 -26.42 -10.46
N CYS A 351 24.18 -26.29 -9.89
CA CYS A 351 23.91 -26.51 -8.48
C CYS A 351 23.05 -27.76 -8.26
N ASP A 352 23.41 -28.58 -7.26
CA ASP A 352 22.61 -29.74 -6.83
C ASP A 352 21.54 -29.28 -5.83
N PHE A 353 20.29 -29.24 -6.27
CA PHE A 353 19.11 -28.92 -5.45
C PHE A 353 17.92 -29.81 -5.78
N ASP A 354 17.06 -29.98 -4.80
CA ASP A 354 15.79 -30.73 -4.93
C ASP A 354 14.65 -29.84 -5.39
N TYR A 355 14.58 -28.60 -4.87
CA TYR A 355 13.55 -27.63 -5.21
C TYR A 355 14.12 -26.23 -5.35
N VAL A 356 13.57 -25.45 -6.30
CA VAL A 356 13.70 -23.99 -6.34
C VAL A 356 12.40 -23.35 -5.87
N VAL A 357 12.46 -22.55 -4.80
CA VAL A 357 11.30 -21.84 -4.24
C VAL A 357 11.31 -20.42 -4.76
N VAL A 358 10.25 -20.04 -5.48
CA VAL A 358 10.06 -18.68 -6.00
C VAL A 358 9.49 -17.79 -4.89
N ALA A 359 10.36 -17.00 -4.26
CA ALA A 359 10.05 -16.12 -3.13
C ALA A 359 9.75 -14.70 -3.60
N VAL A 360 8.73 -14.55 -4.46
CA VAL A 360 8.29 -13.28 -5.07
C VAL A 360 6.81 -13.08 -4.83
N ALA A 361 6.43 -11.93 -4.27
CA ALA A 361 5.05 -11.62 -3.89
C ALA A 361 4.15 -11.24 -5.06
N ASP A 362 4.70 -10.64 -6.10
CA ASP A 362 3.94 -10.28 -7.29
C ASP A 362 3.65 -11.54 -8.10
N ALA A 363 2.37 -11.85 -8.28
CA ALA A 363 1.93 -13.10 -8.91
C ALA A 363 2.30 -13.18 -10.39
N ASP A 364 2.18 -12.06 -11.11
CA ASP A 364 2.49 -12.02 -12.54
C ASP A 364 4.01 -12.19 -12.72
N MET A 365 4.82 -11.53 -11.88
CA MET A 365 6.28 -11.72 -11.86
C MET A 365 6.68 -13.13 -11.42
N ALA A 366 6.00 -13.72 -10.44
CA ALA A 366 6.27 -15.08 -9.99
C ALA A 366 5.99 -16.10 -11.11
N GLU A 367 4.92 -15.91 -11.89
CA GLU A 367 4.61 -16.77 -13.03
C GLU A 367 5.60 -16.57 -14.19
N GLU A 368 6.04 -15.33 -14.46
CA GLU A 368 7.13 -15.07 -15.41
C GLU A 368 8.40 -15.84 -15.02
N ILE A 369 8.78 -15.78 -13.73
CA ILE A 369 9.95 -16.49 -13.22
C ILE A 369 9.75 -18.01 -13.36
N ASN A 370 8.56 -18.52 -13.09
CA ASN A 370 8.24 -19.93 -13.29
C ASN A 370 8.46 -20.36 -14.73
N MET A 371 8.02 -19.54 -15.72
CA MET A 371 8.24 -19.82 -17.13
C MET A 371 9.73 -19.73 -17.51
N GLU A 372 10.45 -18.71 -17.03
CA GLU A 372 11.90 -18.59 -17.26
C GLU A 372 12.68 -19.80 -16.73
N LEU A 373 12.33 -20.28 -15.53
CA LEU A 373 12.98 -21.49 -14.97
C LEU A 373 12.73 -22.74 -15.80
N ILE A 374 11.51 -22.88 -16.34
CA ILE A 374 11.17 -23.99 -17.25
C ILE A 374 11.97 -23.88 -18.56
N GLU A 375 12.05 -22.67 -19.15
CA GLU A 375 12.83 -22.39 -20.37
C GLU A 375 14.32 -22.63 -20.13
N LEU A 376 14.84 -22.33 -18.95
CA LEU A 376 16.20 -22.61 -18.53
C LEU A 376 16.48 -24.13 -18.38
N GLY A 377 15.46 -24.97 -18.40
CA GLY A 377 15.58 -26.44 -18.33
C GLY A 377 15.34 -27.01 -16.95
N ILE A 378 14.84 -26.23 -15.97
CA ILE A 378 14.46 -26.73 -14.67
C ILE A 378 13.13 -27.49 -14.77
N GLU A 379 13.10 -28.72 -14.28
CA GLU A 379 11.87 -29.52 -14.28
C GLU A 379 10.77 -28.84 -13.45
N LYS A 380 9.57 -28.73 -14.02
CA LYS A 380 8.40 -28.14 -13.36
C LYS A 380 8.11 -28.75 -11.98
N SER A 381 8.40 -30.02 -11.78
CA SER A 381 8.25 -30.73 -10.51
C SER A 381 9.14 -30.18 -9.40
N LYS A 382 10.28 -29.59 -9.75
CA LYS A 382 11.24 -29.00 -8.83
C LYS A 382 10.93 -27.50 -8.52
N ILE A 383 10.07 -26.84 -9.29
CA ILE A 383 9.72 -25.44 -9.05
C ILE A 383 8.58 -25.38 -8.03
N ALA A 384 8.77 -24.69 -6.93
CA ALA A 384 7.77 -24.50 -5.88
C ALA A 384 7.43 -23.01 -5.72
N MET A 385 6.15 -22.69 -5.88
CA MET A 385 5.61 -21.36 -5.60
C MET A 385 5.31 -21.23 -4.11
N MET A 386 5.29 -20.02 -3.57
CA MET A 386 4.89 -19.77 -2.19
C MET A 386 3.49 -20.35 -1.90
N ASP A 387 3.28 -20.87 -0.69
CA ASP A 387 1.97 -21.37 -0.23
C ASP A 387 1.23 -20.27 0.54
N VAL A 388 0.38 -19.53 -0.16
CA VAL A 388 -0.45 -18.47 0.43
C VAL A 388 -1.73 -18.98 1.06
N ASP A 389 -2.20 -20.16 0.65
CA ASP A 389 -3.38 -20.81 1.24
C ASP A 389 -3.10 -21.30 2.67
N ALA A 390 -1.83 -21.34 3.07
CA ALA A 390 -1.44 -21.68 4.44
C ALA A 390 -1.74 -20.56 5.45
N ILE A 391 -2.03 -19.32 4.98
CA ILE A 391 -2.29 -18.17 5.86
C ILE A 391 -3.76 -18.18 6.27
N ASP A 392 -4.03 -18.52 7.52
CA ASP A 392 -5.36 -18.44 8.13
C ASP A 392 -5.40 -17.48 9.33
N GLU A 393 -6.59 -17.20 9.84
CA GLU A 393 -6.82 -16.31 10.99
C GLU A 393 -5.96 -16.70 12.21
N ARG A 394 -5.72 -17.99 12.43
CA ARG A 394 -4.92 -18.49 13.57
C ARG A 394 -3.45 -18.11 13.43
N ILE A 395 -2.95 -18.07 12.19
CA ILE A 395 -1.59 -17.61 11.90
C ILE A 395 -1.48 -16.12 12.16
N LEU A 396 -2.44 -15.32 11.66
CA LEU A 396 -2.48 -13.88 11.93
C LEU A 396 -2.52 -13.56 13.42
N LEU A 397 -3.36 -14.26 14.18
CA LEU A 397 -3.44 -14.11 15.64
C LEU A 397 -2.11 -14.46 16.33
N ARG A 398 -1.36 -15.45 15.83
CA ARG A 398 -0.02 -15.77 16.34
C ARG A 398 1.04 -14.73 15.96
N MET A 399 0.92 -14.13 14.77
CA MET A 399 1.84 -13.08 14.30
C MET A 399 1.66 -11.79 15.09
N LEU A 400 0.45 -11.53 15.56
CA LEU A 400 0.10 -10.34 16.33
C LEU A 400 0.25 -10.51 17.85
N GLY A 401 0.51 -11.72 18.34
CA GLY A 401 0.72 -12.03 19.77
C GLY A 401 -0.58 -12.17 20.51
#